data_0878addaf44dcda9bb5d2a062f16a129
#
_entry.id   0878addaf44dcda9bb5d2a062f16a129
#
_cell.length_a   1.000
_cell.length_b   1.000
_cell.length_c   1.000
_cell.angle_alpha   90.00
_cell.angle_beta   90.00
_cell.angle_gamma   90.00
#
_symmetry.space_group_name_H-M   'P 1'
#
loop_
_entity.id
_entity.type
_entity.pdbx_description
1 polymer ?
#
loop_
_entity_poly.entity_id
_entity_poly.type
_entity_poly.pdbx_seq_one_letter_code
_entity_poly.pdbx_strand_id
1 'polypeptide(L)'
;TSAFMQAFTHNPTEPVYDDSDPDAGGYSRIKAMEYYNPVAIINERNMESKNDNYGANIRATLNILPIKGLKWENFVSYDKEQYETREYYTHYYPSLIGTNGQAYIENYQENDTQYESTLNYSNIFGKHSIQALLGYTYQYTYSTSASMTNSGFDFDDNQTHYIGTGTNLTEGKASMSSNKEDNTYIGFFGRFMYNYDDKYLLSASLRRDGSSRFGDNN
;
A
#
# COMPACT_ATOMS: atom_id res chain seq x y z
N THR A 1 3.04 -20.69 -0.76
CA THR A 1 4.12 -21.57 -0.22
C THR A 1 5.48 -20.98 -0.61
N SER A 2 6.41 -20.87 0.35
CA SER A 2 7.75 -20.32 0.12
C SER A 2 8.68 -21.38 -0.44
N ALA A 3 9.25 -21.17 -1.64
CA ALA A 3 10.23 -22.05 -2.24
C ALA A 3 11.47 -22.24 -1.34
N PHE A 4 11.91 -21.18 -0.64
CA PHE A 4 13.02 -21.24 0.29
C PHE A 4 12.75 -22.19 1.46
N MET A 5 11.58 -22.12 2.07
CA MET A 5 11.21 -23.03 3.16
C MET A 5 11.10 -24.47 2.68
N GLN A 6 10.56 -24.68 1.48
CA GLN A 6 10.48 -26.03 0.89
C GLN A 6 11.88 -26.57 0.55
N ALA A 7 12.78 -25.75 0.03
CA ALA A 7 14.16 -26.16 -0.23
C ALA A 7 14.92 -26.55 1.05
N PHE A 8 14.65 -25.84 2.16
CA PHE A 8 15.29 -26.12 3.45
C PHE A 8 14.81 -27.43 4.09
N THR A 9 13.55 -27.78 3.85
CA THR A 9 12.92 -28.99 4.40
C THR A 9 12.95 -30.18 3.42
N HIS A 10 13.37 -29.95 2.17
CA HIS A 10 13.42 -31.00 1.15
C HIS A 10 14.44 -32.06 1.49
N ASN A 11 14.08 -33.34 1.26
CA ASN A 11 15.02 -34.45 1.46
C ASN A 11 16.11 -34.38 0.37
N PRO A 12 17.39 -34.25 0.72
CA PRO A 12 18.49 -34.12 -0.25
C PRO A 12 18.72 -35.36 -1.10
N THR A 13 18.13 -36.49 -0.75
CA THR A 13 18.21 -37.74 -1.54
C THR A 13 17.11 -37.88 -2.59
N GLU A 14 16.06 -37.02 -2.51
CA GLU A 14 15.00 -37.02 -3.51
C GLU A 14 15.46 -36.29 -4.78
N PRO A 15 15.19 -36.85 -5.96
CA PRO A 15 15.52 -36.17 -7.21
C PRO A 15 14.63 -34.90 -7.39
N VAL A 16 15.14 -33.91 -8.09
CA VAL A 16 14.37 -32.72 -8.48
C VAL A 16 13.36 -33.07 -9.56
N TYR A 17 13.72 -33.98 -10.46
CA TYR A 17 12.89 -34.37 -11.61
C TYR A 17 12.55 -35.85 -11.57
N ASP A 18 11.30 -36.16 -11.89
CA ASP A 18 10.77 -37.51 -11.99
C ASP A 18 9.61 -37.55 -13.00
N ASP A 19 9.81 -38.21 -14.11
CA ASP A 19 8.80 -38.32 -15.18
C ASP A 19 7.74 -39.40 -14.89
N SER A 20 7.75 -40.04 -13.73
CA SER A 20 6.78 -41.06 -13.35
C SER A 20 5.39 -40.50 -13.01
N ASP A 21 5.27 -39.20 -12.68
CA ASP A 21 4.03 -38.51 -12.41
C ASP A 21 3.74 -37.46 -13.48
N PRO A 22 2.91 -37.77 -14.50
CA PRO A 22 2.58 -36.83 -15.57
C PRO A 22 1.90 -35.55 -15.09
N ASP A 23 1.17 -35.63 -13.96
CA ASP A 23 0.48 -34.47 -13.39
C ASP A 23 1.43 -33.45 -12.75
N ALA A 24 2.67 -33.86 -12.49
CA ALA A 24 3.67 -33.00 -11.88
C ALA A 24 4.60 -32.29 -12.89
N GLY A 25 4.37 -32.45 -14.21
CA GLY A 25 5.14 -31.77 -15.25
C GLY A 25 6.64 -32.14 -15.27
N GLY A 26 6.97 -33.36 -14.85
CA GLY A 26 8.36 -33.84 -14.78
C GLY A 26 9.09 -33.47 -13.48
N TYR A 27 8.42 -32.86 -12.52
CA TYR A 27 9.00 -32.61 -11.19
C TYR A 27 8.69 -33.72 -10.22
N SER A 28 9.66 -34.07 -9.37
CA SER A 28 9.46 -35.06 -8.30
C SER A 28 8.40 -34.57 -7.30
N ARG A 29 7.48 -35.45 -6.94
CA ARG A 29 6.39 -35.17 -6.00
C ARG A 29 6.21 -36.28 -4.99
N ILE A 30 6.27 -35.96 -3.70
CA ILE A 30 5.98 -36.89 -2.62
C ILE A 30 4.49 -36.77 -2.25
N LYS A 31 3.65 -37.64 -2.83
CA LYS A 31 2.18 -37.60 -2.65
C LYS A 31 1.71 -37.83 -1.21
N ALA A 32 2.51 -38.48 -0.37
CA ALA A 32 2.16 -38.82 1.02
C ALA A 32 2.42 -37.68 2.02
N MET A 33 3.06 -36.62 1.61
CA MET A 33 3.40 -35.47 2.44
C MET A 33 3.13 -34.20 1.66
N GLU A 34 2.73 -33.11 2.34
CA GLU A 34 2.59 -31.78 1.72
C GLU A 34 3.97 -31.12 1.46
N TYR A 35 4.86 -31.90 0.87
CA TYR A 35 6.14 -31.41 0.40
C TYR A 35 6.02 -30.99 -1.06
N TYR A 36 6.33 -29.76 -1.30
CA TYR A 36 6.30 -29.18 -2.64
C TYR A 36 7.73 -29.03 -3.18
N ASN A 37 7.94 -29.45 -4.42
CA ASN A 37 9.21 -29.29 -5.08
C ASN A 37 9.57 -27.80 -5.21
N PRO A 38 10.68 -27.32 -4.61
CA PRO A 38 11.02 -25.90 -4.59
C PRO A 38 11.35 -25.34 -5.96
N VAL A 39 11.87 -26.17 -6.87
CA VAL A 39 12.18 -25.78 -8.26
C VAL A 39 10.88 -25.58 -9.05
N ALA A 40 9.91 -26.48 -8.87
CA ALA A 40 8.59 -26.32 -9.47
C ALA A 40 7.88 -25.03 -8.95
N ILE A 41 7.98 -24.73 -7.66
CA ILE A 41 7.40 -23.47 -7.11
C ILE A 41 7.95 -22.22 -7.83
N ILE A 42 9.22 -22.23 -8.20
CA ILE A 42 9.87 -21.10 -8.87
C ILE A 42 9.52 -21.07 -10.36
N ASN A 43 9.60 -22.22 -11.05
CA ASN A 43 9.46 -22.28 -12.49
C ASN A 43 8.01 -22.18 -12.96
N GLU A 44 7.08 -22.73 -12.17
CA GLU A 44 5.66 -22.84 -12.53
C GLU A 44 4.80 -21.66 -12.02
N ARG A 45 5.46 -20.59 -11.60
CA ARG A 45 4.84 -19.33 -11.20
C ARG A 45 5.43 -18.18 -12.01
N ASN A 46 4.56 -17.44 -12.67
CA ASN A 46 4.91 -16.16 -13.27
C ASN A 46 4.24 -15.03 -12.48
N MET A 47 5.03 -14.06 -12.03
CA MET A 47 4.53 -12.89 -11.29
C MET A 47 5.11 -11.62 -11.90
N GLU A 48 4.21 -10.73 -12.28
CA GLU A 48 4.53 -9.38 -12.71
C GLU A 48 3.88 -8.38 -11.73
N SER A 49 4.67 -7.44 -11.24
CA SER A 49 4.17 -6.37 -10.38
C SER A 49 4.67 -5.04 -10.90
N LYS A 50 3.75 -4.11 -11.10
CA LYS A 50 4.02 -2.76 -11.55
C LYS A 50 3.54 -1.78 -10.49
N ASN A 51 4.42 -0.84 -10.08
CA ASN A 51 4.10 0.22 -9.16
C ASN A 51 4.44 1.57 -9.80
N ASP A 52 3.44 2.44 -9.91
CA ASP A 52 3.57 3.80 -10.42
C ASP A 52 3.21 4.78 -9.30
N ASN A 53 4.17 5.63 -8.92
CA ASN A 53 4.00 6.64 -7.89
C ASN A 53 4.19 8.04 -8.49
N TYR A 54 3.22 8.92 -8.26
CA TYR A 54 3.25 10.29 -8.70
C TYR A 54 2.98 11.22 -7.52
N GLY A 55 3.88 12.18 -7.29
CA GLY A 55 3.72 13.15 -6.23
C GLY A 55 4.04 14.56 -6.71
N ALA A 56 3.25 15.52 -6.24
CA ALA A 56 3.49 16.94 -6.47
C ALA A 56 3.16 17.73 -5.20
N ASN A 57 3.99 18.73 -4.89
CA ASN A 57 3.71 19.62 -3.77
C ASN A 57 4.08 21.07 -4.09
N ILE A 58 3.40 21.99 -3.44
CA ILE A 58 3.65 23.43 -3.52
C ILE A 58 3.66 23.98 -2.11
N ARG A 59 4.67 24.81 -1.82
CA ARG A 59 4.74 25.61 -0.59
C ARG A 59 4.80 27.08 -0.93
N ALA A 60 3.93 27.88 -0.33
CA ALA A 60 3.90 29.32 -0.48
C ALA A 60 4.05 29.97 0.89
N THR A 61 4.95 30.94 1.01
CA THR A 61 5.14 31.75 2.24
C THR A 61 4.91 33.21 1.92
N LEU A 62 4.00 33.84 2.67
CA LEU A 62 3.66 35.24 2.57
C LEU A 62 4.08 35.96 3.85
N ASN A 63 4.94 36.99 3.72
CA ASN A 63 5.22 37.89 4.82
C ASN A 63 4.11 38.97 4.86
N ILE A 64 3.41 39.08 5.98
CA ILE A 64 2.33 40.06 6.14
C ILE A 64 2.94 41.38 6.56
N LEU A 65 3.25 42.23 5.58
CA LEU A 65 4.05 43.45 5.73
C LEU A 65 3.58 44.44 6.79
N PRO A 66 2.29 44.69 7.06
CA PRO A 66 1.90 45.57 8.13
C PRO A 66 2.29 45.13 9.53
N ILE A 67 2.52 43.80 9.71
CA ILE A 67 2.82 43.19 11.00
C ILE A 67 4.20 42.54 10.93
N LYS A 68 5.21 43.25 11.47
CA LYS A 68 6.57 42.76 11.51
C LYS A 68 6.64 41.41 12.25
N GLY A 69 7.22 40.40 11.60
CA GLY A 69 7.38 39.06 12.16
C GLY A 69 6.21 38.11 11.94
N LEU A 70 5.14 38.53 11.23
CA LEU A 70 4.02 37.67 10.87
C LEU A 70 4.22 37.07 9.48
N LYS A 71 4.13 35.74 9.41
CA LYS A 71 4.23 34.94 8.17
C LYS A 71 3.05 34.02 8.07
N TRP A 72 2.53 33.90 6.87
CA TRP A 72 1.51 32.90 6.51
C TRP A 72 2.10 31.92 5.53
N GLU A 73 2.11 30.65 5.91
CA GLU A 73 2.67 29.56 5.10
C GLU A 73 1.54 28.61 4.73
N ASN A 74 1.50 28.20 3.47
CA ASN A 74 0.57 27.23 2.94
C ASN A 74 1.36 26.14 2.22
N PHE A 75 0.93 24.92 2.44
CA PHE A 75 1.48 23.74 1.81
C PHE A 75 0.32 22.89 1.27
N VAL A 76 0.45 22.46 0.02
CA VAL A 76 -0.45 21.52 -0.62
C VAL A 76 0.38 20.41 -1.20
N SER A 77 0.04 19.15 -0.94
CA SER A 77 0.57 17.99 -1.65
C SER A 77 -0.55 17.13 -2.19
N TYR A 78 -0.23 16.47 -3.28
CA TYR A 78 -1.03 15.42 -3.88
C TYR A 78 -0.10 14.28 -4.25
N ASP A 79 -0.38 13.09 -3.72
CA ASP A 79 0.36 11.89 -3.98
C ASP A 79 -0.61 10.81 -4.48
N LYS A 80 -0.21 10.13 -5.56
CA LYS A 80 -0.95 9.03 -6.15
C LYS A 80 -0.05 7.82 -6.24
N GLU A 81 -0.49 6.72 -5.65
CA GLU A 81 0.10 5.40 -5.79
C GLU A 81 -0.86 4.50 -6.57
N GLN A 82 -0.32 3.75 -7.49
CA GLN A 82 -1.06 2.75 -8.25
C GLN A 82 -0.18 1.53 -8.44
N TYR A 83 -0.67 0.37 -8.00
CA TYR A 83 0.00 -0.87 -8.31
C TYR A 83 -0.93 -1.88 -8.98
N GLU A 84 -0.34 -2.68 -9.85
CA GLU A 84 -0.96 -3.82 -10.50
C GLU A 84 -0.10 -5.04 -10.24
N THR A 85 -0.72 -6.12 -9.78
CA THR A 85 -0.09 -7.44 -9.65
C THR A 85 -0.81 -8.41 -10.56
N ARG A 86 -0.04 -9.11 -11.37
CA ARG A 86 -0.48 -10.21 -12.23
C ARG A 86 0.29 -11.45 -11.86
N GLU A 87 -0.40 -12.51 -11.54
CA GLU A 87 0.20 -13.75 -11.09
C GLU A 87 -0.46 -14.92 -11.80
N TYR A 88 0.35 -15.79 -12.37
CA TYR A 88 -0.09 -16.99 -13.02
C TYR A 88 0.64 -18.21 -12.48
N TYR A 89 -0.10 -19.23 -12.16
CA TYR A 89 0.36 -20.54 -11.76
C TYR A 89 -0.03 -21.52 -12.85
N THR A 90 0.95 -22.27 -13.38
CA THR A 90 0.70 -23.24 -14.43
C THR A 90 -0.03 -24.48 -13.93
N HIS A 91 -0.40 -25.37 -14.84
CA HIS A 91 -0.98 -26.68 -14.52
C HIS A 91 -0.13 -27.51 -13.55
N TYR A 92 1.18 -27.29 -13.56
CA TYR A 92 2.18 -28.05 -12.81
C TYR A 92 2.61 -27.39 -11.50
N TYR A 93 2.00 -26.27 -11.14
CA TYR A 93 2.34 -25.63 -9.87
C TYR A 93 1.95 -26.52 -8.68
N PRO A 94 2.90 -26.87 -7.78
CA PRO A 94 2.75 -28.03 -6.88
C PRO A 94 1.52 -27.99 -5.96
N SER A 95 1.13 -26.85 -5.44
CA SER A 95 -0.03 -26.74 -4.55
C SER A 95 -1.36 -26.57 -5.28
N LEU A 96 -1.36 -26.43 -6.61
CA LEU A 96 -2.54 -26.19 -7.45
C LEU A 96 -2.71 -27.25 -8.53
N ILE A 97 -1.99 -28.39 -8.43
CA ILE A 97 -2.14 -29.51 -9.35
C ILE A 97 -3.60 -29.96 -9.38
N GLY A 98 -4.17 -30.09 -10.59
CA GLY A 98 -5.56 -30.45 -10.79
C GLY A 98 -6.53 -29.27 -10.88
N THR A 99 -6.04 -28.03 -10.71
CA THR A 99 -6.85 -26.83 -10.95
C THR A 99 -6.81 -26.34 -12.40
N ASN A 100 -5.94 -26.94 -13.21
CA ASN A 100 -5.69 -26.59 -14.60
C ASN A 100 -5.27 -25.11 -14.75
N GLY A 101 -4.23 -24.72 -14.03
CA GLY A 101 -3.72 -23.36 -14.02
C GLY A 101 -4.59 -22.38 -13.21
N GLN A 102 -3.98 -21.34 -12.68
CA GLN A 102 -4.67 -20.28 -11.94
C GLN A 102 -4.08 -18.91 -12.30
N ALA A 103 -4.95 -17.97 -12.64
CA ALA A 103 -4.61 -16.57 -12.85
C ALA A 103 -5.17 -15.70 -11.72
N TYR A 104 -4.35 -14.76 -11.26
CA TYR A 104 -4.72 -13.72 -10.31
C TYR A 104 -4.32 -12.34 -10.86
N ILE A 105 -5.24 -11.41 -10.76
CA ILE A 105 -4.98 -9.99 -11.10
C ILE A 105 -5.47 -9.15 -9.93
N GLU A 106 -4.66 -8.21 -9.50
CA GLU A 106 -5.02 -7.20 -8.51
C GLU A 106 -4.62 -5.81 -9.01
N ASN A 107 -5.54 -4.87 -8.87
CA ASN A 107 -5.31 -3.45 -9.11
C ASN A 107 -5.62 -2.70 -7.82
N TYR A 108 -4.71 -1.85 -7.39
CA TYR A 108 -4.86 -0.94 -6.26
C TYR A 108 -4.50 0.47 -6.68
N GLN A 109 -5.27 1.42 -6.19
CA GLN A 109 -4.98 2.83 -6.35
C GLN A 109 -5.26 3.55 -5.03
N GLU A 110 -4.33 4.41 -4.63
CA GLU A 110 -4.50 5.34 -3.52
C GLU A 110 -4.17 6.76 -3.97
N ASN A 111 -4.97 7.72 -3.51
CA ASN A 111 -4.73 9.15 -3.71
C ASN A 111 -4.72 9.79 -2.31
N ASP A 112 -3.65 10.49 -1.99
CA ASP A 112 -3.51 11.28 -0.78
C ASP A 112 -3.43 12.76 -1.13
N THR A 113 -4.28 13.55 -0.52
CA THR A 113 -4.29 15.01 -0.67
C THR A 113 -4.10 15.63 0.70
N GLN A 114 -3.06 16.44 0.84
CA GLN A 114 -2.76 17.14 2.08
C GLN A 114 -2.76 18.66 1.85
N TYR A 115 -3.39 19.37 2.79
CA TYR A 115 -3.30 20.82 2.90
C TYR A 115 -2.90 21.18 4.32
N GLU A 116 -1.90 22.05 4.43
CA GLU A 116 -1.47 22.64 5.69
C GLU A 116 -1.40 24.16 5.55
N SER A 117 -1.94 24.87 6.52
CA SER A 117 -1.86 26.33 6.61
C SER A 117 -1.41 26.72 8.00
N THR A 118 -0.35 27.53 8.08
CA THR A 118 0.18 27.99 9.35
C THR A 118 0.36 29.51 9.36
N LEU A 119 -0.01 30.12 10.46
CA LEU A 119 0.24 31.51 10.76
C LEU A 119 1.28 31.60 11.85
N ASN A 120 2.47 32.09 11.51
CA ASN A 120 3.64 32.18 12.36
C ASN A 120 3.92 33.64 12.72
N TYR A 121 3.97 33.96 14.01
CA TYR A 121 4.39 35.25 14.50
C TYR A 121 5.64 35.11 15.35
N SER A 122 6.66 35.94 15.09
CA SER A 122 7.87 36.01 15.91
C SER A 122 8.38 37.43 15.95
N ASN A 123 8.47 38.00 17.15
CA ASN A 123 8.98 39.35 17.33
C ASN A 123 9.63 39.54 18.71
N ILE A 124 10.54 40.51 18.80
CA ILE A 124 11.23 40.89 20.01
C ILE A 124 10.96 42.36 20.32
N PHE A 125 10.46 42.63 21.52
CA PHE A 125 10.13 43.97 22.03
C PHE A 125 10.97 44.25 23.28
N GLY A 126 12.13 44.85 23.13
CA GLY A 126 13.06 45.06 24.23
C GLY A 126 13.52 43.71 24.81
N LYS A 127 13.12 43.41 26.06
CA LYS A 127 13.43 42.15 26.76
C LYS A 127 12.37 41.06 26.55
N HIS A 128 11.31 41.33 25.79
CA HIS A 128 10.22 40.40 25.55
C HIS A 128 10.38 39.75 24.17
N SER A 129 10.53 38.44 24.13
CA SER A 129 10.47 37.62 22.91
C SER A 129 9.16 36.83 22.88
N ILE A 130 8.40 37.00 21.82
CA ILE A 130 7.12 36.35 21.61
C ILE A 130 7.17 35.53 20.33
N GLN A 131 6.77 34.25 20.43
CA GLN A 131 6.54 33.40 19.28
C GLN A 131 5.14 32.77 19.42
N ALA A 132 4.38 32.84 18.34
CA ALA A 132 3.04 32.25 18.27
C ALA A 132 2.89 31.54 16.94
N LEU A 133 2.29 30.34 16.98
CA LEU A 133 1.96 29.54 15.82
C LEU A 133 0.49 29.13 15.94
N LEU A 134 -0.27 29.33 14.87
CA LEU A 134 -1.57 28.73 14.66
C LEU A 134 -1.52 27.92 13.39
N GLY A 135 -2.09 26.73 13.40
CA GLY A 135 -2.05 25.83 12.25
C GLY A 135 -3.36 25.08 12.05
N TYR A 136 -3.61 24.80 10.79
CA TYR A 136 -4.68 23.95 10.30
C TYR A 136 -4.09 22.90 9.37
N THR A 137 -4.50 21.64 9.54
CA THR A 137 -4.17 20.54 8.64
C THR A 137 -5.43 19.88 8.15
N TYR A 138 -5.43 19.50 6.88
CA TYR A 138 -6.46 18.69 6.25
C TYR A 138 -5.75 17.61 5.44
N GLN A 139 -6.17 16.36 5.61
CA GLN A 139 -5.70 15.24 4.80
C GLN A 139 -6.90 14.42 4.37
N TYR A 140 -6.92 14.05 3.10
CA TYR A 140 -7.93 13.20 2.51
C TYR A 140 -7.23 12.07 1.75
N THR A 141 -7.43 10.85 2.20
CA THR A 141 -6.93 9.64 1.56
C THR A 141 -8.11 8.88 0.97
N TYR A 142 -7.99 8.49 -0.26
CA TYR A 142 -8.98 7.70 -1.00
C TYR A 142 -8.31 6.53 -1.66
N SER A 143 -8.78 5.31 -1.40
CA SER A 143 -8.24 4.10 -2.00
C SER A 143 -9.32 3.22 -2.62
N THR A 144 -8.95 2.54 -3.69
CA THR A 144 -9.76 1.51 -4.33
C THR A 144 -8.90 0.31 -4.65
N SER A 145 -9.47 -0.88 -4.49
CA SER A 145 -8.88 -2.12 -4.97
C SER A 145 -9.89 -2.97 -5.71
N ALA A 146 -9.39 -3.75 -6.65
CA ALA A 146 -10.16 -4.78 -7.33
C ALA A 146 -9.26 -5.98 -7.60
N SER A 147 -9.73 -7.16 -7.28
CA SER A 147 -9.01 -8.40 -7.56
C SER A 147 -9.92 -9.44 -8.21
N MET A 148 -9.31 -10.30 -9.02
CA MET A 148 -9.99 -11.40 -9.68
C MET A 148 -9.07 -12.61 -9.74
N THR A 149 -9.66 -13.78 -9.52
CA THR A 149 -9.00 -15.09 -9.61
C THR A 149 -9.86 -16.00 -10.44
N ASN A 150 -9.25 -16.66 -11.41
CA ASN A 150 -9.90 -17.71 -12.21
C ASN A 150 -8.93 -18.88 -12.43
N SER A 151 -9.48 -20.05 -12.69
CA SER A 151 -8.72 -21.29 -12.93
C SER A 151 -9.41 -22.12 -14.01
N GLY A 152 -8.78 -23.24 -14.42
CA GLY A 152 -9.34 -24.13 -15.41
C GLY A 152 -9.06 -23.64 -16.83
N PHE A 153 -7.81 -23.35 -17.13
CA PHE A 153 -7.35 -22.95 -18.45
C PHE A 153 -6.98 -24.19 -19.28
N ASP A 154 -7.24 -24.16 -20.57
CA ASP A 154 -6.84 -25.24 -21.49
C ASP A 154 -5.32 -25.21 -21.78
N PHE A 155 -4.70 -24.03 -21.71
CA PHE A 155 -3.31 -23.78 -22.04
C PHE A 155 -2.69 -22.74 -21.11
N ASP A 156 -1.41 -22.93 -20.73
CA ASP A 156 -0.67 -21.99 -19.88
C ASP A 156 -0.15 -20.74 -20.62
N ASP A 157 -0.11 -20.75 -21.96
CA ASP A 157 0.48 -19.68 -22.79
C ASP A 157 -0.21 -18.32 -22.60
N ASN A 158 -1.50 -18.33 -22.34
CA ASN A 158 -2.30 -17.11 -22.19
C ASN A 158 -2.09 -16.42 -20.82
N GLN A 159 -1.64 -17.14 -19.82
CA GLN A 159 -1.39 -16.66 -18.46
C GLN A 159 -2.53 -15.72 -17.95
N THR A 160 -2.16 -14.50 -17.53
CA THR A 160 -3.14 -13.51 -17.04
C THR A 160 -3.81 -12.69 -18.14
N HIS A 161 -3.44 -12.83 -19.40
CA HIS A 161 -3.95 -11.97 -20.49
C HIS A 161 -5.42 -12.24 -20.84
N TYR A 162 -5.88 -13.46 -20.63
CA TYR A 162 -7.26 -13.88 -20.95
C TYR A 162 -7.91 -14.59 -19.76
N ILE A 163 -7.90 -13.94 -18.59
CA ILE A 163 -8.41 -14.51 -17.33
C ILE A 163 -9.86 -15.02 -17.44
N GLY A 164 -10.66 -14.44 -18.31
CA GLY A 164 -12.06 -14.86 -18.52
C GLY A 164 -12.24 -16.20 -19.23
N THR A 165 -11.19 -16.83 -19.79
CA THR A 165 -11.29 -18.10 -20.50
C THR A 165 -11.25 -19.32 -19.60
N GLY A 166 -10.84 -19.17 -18.34
CA GLY A 166 -10.83 -20.27 -17.37
C GLY A 166 -12.25 -20.77 -17.05
N THR A 167 -12.43 -22.07 -17.05
CA THR A 167 -13.75 -22.74 -16.90
C THR A 167 -14.40 -22.47 -15.56
N ASN A 168 -13.64 -22.19 -14.51
CA ASN A 168 -14.19 -21.86 -13.19
C ASN A 168 -15.11 -20.62 -13.21
N LEU A 169 -14.95 -19.72 -14.18
CA LEU A 169 -15.86 -18.59 -14.33
C LEU A 169 -17.28 -19.06 -14.72
N THR A 170 -17.37 -19.95 -15.69
CA THR A 170 -18.69 -20.50 -16.14
C THR A 170 -19.30 -21.45 -15.13
N GLU A 171 -18.47 -22.06 -14.29
CA GLU A 171 -18.89 -22.94 -13.20
C GLU A 171 -19.28 -22.20 -11.91
N GLY A 172 -19.12 -20.86 -11.88
CA GLY A 172 -19.41 -20.04 -10.71
C GLY A 172 -18.40 -20.21 -9.57
N LYS A 173 -17.18 -20.66 -9.88
CA LYS A 173 -16.07 -20.88 -8.91
C LYS A 173 -15.01 -19.80 -8.96
N ALA A 174 -15.01 -18.92 -9.97
CA ALA A 174 -14.12 -17.77 -10.04
C ALA A 174 -14.44 -16.78 -8.91
N SER A 175 -13.41 -16.07 -8.44
CA SER A 175 -13.56 -15.07 -7.40
C SER A 175 -13.29 -13.67 -7.93
N MET A 176 -14.16 -12.72 -7.56
CA MET A 176 -13.95 -11.28 -7.80
C MET A 176 -14.23 -10.52 -6.51
N SER A 177 -13.40 -9.53 -6.22
CA SER A 177 -13.55 -8.67 -5.06
C SER A 177 -13.23 -7.23 -5.43
N SER A 178 -13.88 -6.29 -4.78
CA SER A 178 -13.53 -4.89 -4.86
C SER A 178 -13.74 -4.21 -3.53
N ASN A 179 -12.91 -3.22 -3.23
CA ASN A 179 -13.04 -2.40 -2.03
C ASN A 179 -12.83 -0.93 -2.38
N LYS A 180 -13.46 -0.06 -1.61
CA LYS A 180 -13.33 1.38 -1.68
C LYS A 180 -13.31 1.93 -0.27
N GLU A 181 -12.28 2.70 0.04
CA GLU A 181 -12.14 3.36 1.34
C GLU A 181 -11.81 4.84 1.15
N ASP A 182 -12.35 5.66 2.01
CA ASP A 182 -11.93 7.05 2.13
C ASP A 182 -11.80 7.46 3.60
N ASN A 183 -10.86 8.35 3.85
CA ASN A 183 -10.57 8.84 5.17
C ASN A 183 -10.22 10.32 5.13
N THR A 184 -10.83 11.06 6.04
CA THR A 184 -10.55 12.49 6.22
C THR A 184 -9.97 12.71 7.60
N TYR A 185 -8.90 13.49 7.66
CA TYR A 185 -8.29 13.96 8.88
C TYR A 185 -8.20 15.47 8.89
N ILE A 186 -8.61 16.09 10.01
CA ILE A 186 -8.57 17.54 10.22
C ILE A 186 -7.90 17.82 11.55
N GLY A 187 -6.93 18.72 11.57
CA GLY A 187 -6.25 19.13 12.79
C GLY A 187 -6.19 20.67 12.92
N PHE A 188 -6.44 21.15 14.13
CA PHE A 188 -6.17 22.53 14.54
C PHE A 188 -5.13 22.50 15.64
N PHE A 189 -4.10 23.33 15.53
CA PHE A 189 -3.07 23.38 16.55
C PHE A 189 -2.57 24.81 16.77
N GLY A 190 -2.11 25.05 17.98
CA GLY A 190 -1.51 26.32 18.36
C GLY A 190 -0.37 26.12 19.34
N ARG A 191 0.62 26.96 19.23
CA ARG A 191 1.73 27.06 20.17
C ARG A 191 1.99 28.53 20.49
N PHE A 192 2.24 28.80 21.75
CA PHE A 192 2.68 30.11 22.24
C PHE A 192 3.95 29.94 23.06
N MET A 193 4.94 30.76 22.78
CA MET A 193 6.20 30.81 23.52
C MET A 193 6.51 32.27 23.89
N TYR A 194 6.86 32.46 25.13
CA TYR A 194 7.24 33.74 25.66
C TYR A 194 8.54 33.63 26.45
N ASN A 195 9.46 34.53 26.19
CA ASN A 195 10.72 34.63 26.91
C ASN A 195 10.92 36.09 27.35
N TYR A 196 11.21 36.27 28.63
CA TYR A 196 11.55 37.54 29.21
C TYR A 196 13.01 37.58 29.72
N ASP A 197 13.84 38.40 29.10
CA ASP A 197 15.26 38.68 29.49
C ASP A 197 16.07 37.38 29.69
N ASP A 198 15.76 36.33 28.90
CA ASP A 198 16.34 34.97 28.99
C ASP A 198 16.27 34.33 30.40
N LYS A 199 15.41 34.86 31.28
CA LYS A 199 15.25 34.40 32.65
C LYS A 199 13.93 33.67 32.87
N TYR A 200 12.85 34.12 32.22
CA TYR A 200 11.53 33.56 32.41
C TYR A 200 11.00 33.07 31.07
N LEU A 201 10.79 31.75 30.97
CA LEU A 201 10.29 31.11 29.78
C LEU A 201 8.94 30.48 30.08
N LEU A 202 7.97 30.76 29.19
CA LEU A 202 6.64 30.13 29.19
C LEU A 202 6.44 29.49 27.81
N SER A 203 5.94 28.24 27.81
CA SER A 203 5.51 27.56 26.58
C SER A 203 4.16 26.88 26.83
N ALA A 204 3.25 27.07 25.89
CA ALA A 204 1.95 26.40 25.88
C ALA A 204 1.66 25.89 24.47
N SER A 205 1.08 24.71 24.35
CA SER A 205 0.63 24.16 23.08
C SER A 205 -0.70 23.43 23.25
N LEU A 206 -1.55 23.52 22.22
CA LEU A 206 -2.83 22.84 22.15
C LEU A 206 -3.00 22.28 20.75
N ARG A 207 -3.58 21.06 20.66
CA ARG A 207 -3.97 20.44 19.40
C ARG A 207 -5.32 19.78 19.57
N ARG A 208 -6.18 19.92 18.56
CA ARG A 208 -7.44 19.20 18.42
C ARG A 208 -7.48 18.55 17.06
N ASP A 209 -7.73 17.25 17.05
CA ASP A 209 -7.79 16.45 15.85
C ASP A 209 -9.17 15.82 15.71
N GLY A 210 -9.62 15.68 14.47
CA GLY A 210 -10.80 14.96 14.06
C GLY A 210 -10.47 14.00 12.90
N SER A 211 -11.08 12.84 12.90
CA SER A 211 -10.93 11.86 11.83
C SER A 211 -12.28 11.21 11.54
N SER A 212 -12.55 10.95 10.26
CA SER A 212 -13.73 10.18 9.84
C SER A 212 -13.72 8.72 10.33
N ARG A 213 -12.56 8.24 10.83
CA ARG A 213 -12.43 6.91 11.44
C ARG A 213 -12.89 6.86 12.90
N PHE A 214 -13.08 7.99 13.53
CA PHE A 214 -13.68 8.04 14.86
C PHE A 214 -15.20 7.94 14.73
N GLY A 215 -15.83 7.02 15.50
CA GLY A 215 -17.29 6.94 15.56
C GLY A 215 -17.92 8.19 16.16
N ASP A 216 -19.22 8.36 15.93
CA ASP A 216 -20.04 9.44 16.52
C ASP A 216 -19.91 9.39 18.06
N ASN A 217 -19.24 10.36 18.67
CA ASN A 217 -19.01 10.53 20.13
C ASN A 217 -17.60 10.15 20.68
N ASN A 218 -16.57 10.11 19.86
CA ASN A 218 -15.17 10.04 20.36
C ASN A 218 -14.43 11.36 20.14
#